data_a6c02ebd2580914c20c3ba105f0c192c
#
_entry.id   a6c02ebd2580914c20c3ba105f0c192c
#
_cell.length_a   1.000
_cell.length_b   1.000
_cell.length_c   1.000
_cell.angle_alpha   90.00
_cell.angle_beta   90.00
_cell.angle_gamma   90.00
#
_symmetry.space_group_name_H-M   'P 1'
#
loop_
_entity.id
_entity.type
_entity.pdbx_description
1 polymer ?
#
loop_
_entity_poly.entity_id
_entity_poly.type
_entity_poly.pdbx_seq_one_letter_code
_entity_poly.pdbx_strand_id
1 'polypeptide(L)'
;NRMIHFFLYDYRFERVWKKPDNDIEKLSRYRAVLSPDFSMYLEMAPVMQLYNVFRNRWCGAYWASKGIRVIPTVNWGDESTFDFCFEGIEKGSVVAVSTYMASEHGNHQDQKEWFLAGYNEMLRRIQPEKIICYNTPFPEMQGNIIPVDYERSSWKYMSYHKGVEEDDLSAFQMGGTFRKECDILEAYRI
;
A
#
# COMPACT_ATOMS: atom_id res chain seq x y z
N ASN A 1 4.56 14.78 11.12
CA ASN A 1 5.15 13.47 10.89
C ASN A 1 4.09 12.47 10.39
N ARG A 2 3.71 12.55 9.08
CA ARG A 2 2.74 11.63 8.47
C ARG A 2 3.34 11.04 7.21
N MET A 3 2.97 9.80 6.88
CA MET A 3 3.24 9.15 5.60
C MET A 3 1.93 8.89 4.88
N ILE A 4 2.00 8.81 3.55
CA ILE A 4 0.87 8.40 2.71
C ILE A 4 1.07 6.95 2.30
N HIS A 5 -0.03 6.17 2.28
CA HIS A 5 -0.07 4.83 1.73
C HIS A 5 -1.20 4.69 0.71
N PHE A 6 -1.17 3.57 -0.03
CA PHE A 6 -2.15 3.24 -1.06
C PHE A 6 -2.73 1.82 -0.86
N PHE A 7 -2.79 1.32 0.39
CA PHE A 7 -3.49 0.08 0.73
C PHE A 7 -5.00 0.31 0.67
N LEU A 8 -5.50 0.49 -0.54
CA LEU A 8 -6.87 0.83 -0.91
C LEU A 8 -7.24 0.10 -2.20
N TYR A 9 -8.50 0.12 -2.60
CA TYR A 9 -8.91 -0.36 -3.92
C TYR A 9 -8.28 0.47 -5.04
N ASP A 10 -7.75 -0.15 -6.07
CA ASP A 10 -7.00 0.47 -7.18
C ASP A 10 -7.73 1.66 -7.80
N TYR A 11 -9.06 1.57 -8.00
CA TYR A 11 -9.86 2.63 -8.61
C TYR A 11 -9.81 3.95 -7.81
N ARG A 12 -9.51 3.91 -6.52
CA ARG A 12 -9.42 5.10 -5.66
C ARG A 12 -8.16 5.90 -5.88
N PHE A 13 -7.09 5.28 -6.35
CA PHE A 13 -5.81 5.94 -6.60
C PHE A 13 -5.28 5.81 -8.04
N GLU A 14 -6.03 5.22 -8.96
CA GLU A 14 -5.66 5.08 -10.39
C GLU A 14 -5.21 6.42 -11.01
N ARG A 15 -5.67 7.54 -10.49
CA ARG A 15 -5.28 8.89 -10.95
C ARG A 15 -3.79 9.17 -10.79
N VAL A 16 -3.12 8.61 -9.77
CA VAL A 16 -1.69 8.89 -9.53
C VAL A 16 -0.80 8.29 -10.62
N TRP A 17 -1.30 7.25 -11.30
CA TRP A 17 -0.71 6.71 -12.51
C TRP A 17 -1.09 7.51 -13.77
N LYS A 18 -2.38 7.83 -13.92
CA LYS A 18 -2.88 8.52 -15.13
C LYS A 18 -2.45 9.98 -15.24
N LYS A 19 -2.26 10.65 -14.10
CA LYS A 19 -1.89 12.07 -14.02
C LYS A 19 -0.89 12.30 -12.87
N PRO A 20 0.33 11.77 -13.00
CA PRO A 20 1.29 11.71 -11.90
C PRO A 20 1.73 13.08 -11.36
N ASP A 21 1.68 14.11 -12.19
CA ASP A 21 2.05 15.48 -11.79
C ASP A 21 1.04 16.14 -10.85
N ASN A 22 -0.24 15.77 -10.95
CA ASN A 22 -1.29 16.46 -10.23
C ASN A 22 -1.19 16.41 -8.71
N ASP A 23 -0.52 15.38 -8.18
CA ASP A 23 -0.43 15.16 -6.73
C ASP A 23 0.97 15.47 -6.16
N ILE A 24 1.95 15.87 -6.97
CA ILE A 24 3.35 16.11 -6.53
C ILE A 24 3.42 17.10 -5.37
N GLU A 25 2.78 18.27 -5.51
CA GLU A 25 2.79 19.29 -4.46
C GLU A 25 2.16 18.77 -3.15
N LYS A 26 1.09 17.99 -3.25
CA LYS A 26 0.40 17.39 -2.11
C LYS A 26 1.26 16.32 -1.44
N LEU A 27 1.84 15.42 -2.23
CA LEU A 27 2.70 14.34 -1.76
C LEU A 27 3.97 14.87 -1.07
N SER A 28 4.56 15.96 -1.58
CA SER A 28 5.77 16.58 -1.03
C SER A 28 5.61 17.15 0.38
N ARG A 29 4.37 17.37 0.84
CA ARG A 29 4.07 17.84 2.20
C ARG A 29 4.21 16.77 3.27
N TYR A 30 4.40 15.52 2.88
CA TYR A 30 4.49 14.38 3.80
C TYR A 30 5.94 13.93 3.97
N ARG A 31 6.20 13.31 5.12
CA ARG A 31 7.55 12.82 5.45
C ARG A 31 8.04 11.75 4.49
N ALA A 32 7.15 10.90 4.02
CA ALA A 32 7.39 9.88 3.01
C ALA A 32 6.06 9.46 2.36
N VAL A 33 6.17 8.83 1.20
CA VAL A 33 5.06 8.30 0.45
C VAL A 33 5.37 6.84 0.12
N LEU A 34 4.45 5.93 0.38
CA LEU A 34 4.55 4.56 -0.08
C LEU A 34 4.25 4.52 -1.59
N SER A 35 4.95 3.69 -2.35
CA SER A 35 4.59 3.49 -3.76
C SER A 35 3.20 2.82 -3.87
N PRO A 36 2.44 3.06 -4.96
CA PRO A 36 1.06 2.59 -5.07
C PRO A 36 0.93 1.07 -5.01
N ASP A 37 0.02 0.56 -4.19
CA ASP A 37 -0.25 -0.87 -4.00
C ASP A 37 -1.24 -1.39 -5.06
N PHE A 38 -0.82 -1.41 -6.34
CA PHE A 38 -1.65 -1.99 -7.39
C PHE A 38 -1.82 -3.49 -7.18
N SER A 39 -3.06 -3.95 -7.27
CA SER A 39 -3.49 -5.31 -6.93
C SER A 39 -2.75 -6.42 -7.67
N MET A 40 -2.43 -7.49 -6.95
CA MET A 40 -1.74 -8.69 -7.43
C MET A 40 -2.59 -9.95 -7.15
N TYR A 41 -3.83 -9.97 -7.69
CA TYR A 41 -4.72 -11.12 -7.49
C TYR A 41 -4.21 -12.37 -8.23
N LEU A 42 -4.42 -13.54 -7.63
CA LEU A 42 -3.96 -14.83 -8.18
C LEU A 42 -4.62 -15.16 -9.52
N GLU A 43 -5.90 -14.80 -9.69
CA GLU A 43 -6.67 -15.03 -10.91
C GLU A 43 -6.34 -14.01 -12.02
N MET A 44 -5.51 -13.03 -11.73
CA MET A 44 -5.11 -12.01 -12.69
C MET A 44 -4.13 -12.60 -13.70
N ALA A 45 -4.31 -12.28 -14.98
CA ALA A 45 -3.38 -12.70 -16.01
C ALA A 45 -1.95 -12.20 -15.70
N PRO A 46 -0.88 -13.00 -15.86
CA PRO A 46 0.48 -12.64 -15.50
C PRO A 46 0.98 -11.31 -16.09
N VAL A 47 0.56 -10.99 -17.32
CA VAL A 47 0.90 -9.71 -17.95
C VAL A 47 0.30 -8.51 -17.20
N MET A 48 -0.86 -8.67 -16.57
CA MET A 48 -1.49 -7.63 -15.77
C MET A 48 -0.79 -7.49 -14.42
N GLN A 49 -0.38 -8.59 -13.82
CA GLN A 49 0.42 -8.58 -12.59
C GLN A 49 1.77 -7.87 -12.83
N LEU A 50 2.48 -8.22 -13.90
CA LEU A 50 3.71 -7.56 -14.30
C LEU A 50 3.50 -6.05 -14.56
N TYR A 51 2.39 -5.70 -15.23
CA TYR A 51 2.04 -4.29 -15.46
C TYR A 51 1.76 -3.54 -14.16
N ASN A 52 1.14 -4.16 -13.17
CA ASN A 52 0.88 -3.56 -11.86
C ASN A 52 2.18 -3.33 -11.08
N VAL A 53 3.12 -4.27 -11.12
CA VAL A 53 4.47 -4.07 -10.56
C VAL A 53 5.18 -2.92 -11.27
N PHE A 54 5.14 -2.87 -12.60
CA PHE A 54 5.71 -1.77 -13.39
C PHE A 54 5.13 -0.42 -12.94
N ARG A 55 3.79 -0.27 -12.83
CA ARG A 55 3.15 0.96 -12.39
C ARG A 55 3.59 1.39 -10.99
N ASN A 56 3.65 0.44 -10.06
CA ASN A 56 4.13 0.68 -8.70
C ASN A 56 5.55 1.25 -8.71
N ARG A 57 6.50 0.57 -9.39
CA ARG A 57 7.91 1.00 -9.45
C ARG A 57 8.07 2.32 -10.18
N TRP A 58 7.36 2.49 -11.29
CA TRP A 58 7.41 3.73 -12.07
C TRP A 58 6.94 4.94 -11.25
N CYS A 59 5.78 4.85 -10.59
CA CYS A 59 5.29 5.93 -9.74
C CYS A 59 6.28 6.26 -8.62
N GLY A 60 6.84 5.25 -7.96
CA GLY A 60 7.84 5.45 -6.92
C GLY A 60 9.09 6.16 -7.44
N ALA A 61 9.64 5.71 -8.56
CA ALA A 61 10.82 6.32 -9.19
C ALA A 61 10.53 7.76 -9.65
N TYR A 62 9.35 7.97 -10.24
CA TYR A 62 8.93 9.30 -10.70
C TYR A 62 8.83 10.30 -9.53
N TRP A 63 8.19 9.93 -8.44
CA TRP A 63 8.09 10.79 -7.25
C TRP A 63 9.45 11.02 -6.60
N ALA A 64 10.30 10.00 -6.53
CA ALA A 64 11.67 10.14 -6.03
C ALA A 64 12.47 11.14 -6.88
N SER A 65 12.31 11.15 -8.21
CA SER A 65 12.95 12.13 -9.10
C SER A 65 12.46 13.57 -8.86
N LYS A 66 11.30 13.75 -8.23
CA LYS A 66 10.77 15.05 -7.79
C LYS A 66 11.17 15.43 -6.36
N GLY A 67 12.09 14.67 -5.74
CA GLY A 67 12.56 14.93 -4.38
C GLY A 67 11.66 14.41 -3.27
N ILE A 68 10.65 13.62 -3.58
CA ILE A 68 9.76 13.00 -2.60
C ILE A 68 10.44 11.75 -2.04
N ARG A 69 10.47 11.60 -0.73
CA ARG A 69 10.94 10.38 -0.09
C ARG A 69 9.93 9.26 -0.31
N VAL A 70 10.30 8.25 -1.08
CA VAL A 70 9.44 7.10 -1.38
C VAL A 70 9.90 5.86 -0.60
N ILE A 71 8.94 5.10 -0.10
CA ILE A 71 9.14 3.77 0.47
C ILE A 71 8.41 2.79 -0.45
N PRO A 72 9.12 1.80 -1.03
CA PRO A 72 8.48 0.85 -1.92
C PRO A 72 7.47 -0.04 -1.17
N THR A 73 6.26 -0.11 -1.70
CA THR A 73 5.29 -1.13 -1.34
C THR A 73 5.63 -2.39 -2.12
N VAL A 74 5.67 -3.52 -1.43
CA VAL A 74 5.97 -4.83 -2.00
C VAL A 74 4.75 -5.71 -1.86
N ASN A 75 4.27 -6.21 -2.98
CA ASN A 75 3.20 -7.19 -3.06
C ASN A 75 3.54 -8.25 -4.11
N TRP A 76 2.86 -9.37 -4.04
CA TRP A 76 3.10 -10.54 -4.89
C TRP A 76 1.80 -11.33 -5.08
N GLY A 77 1.76 -12.14 -6.11
CA GLY A 77 0.77 -13.19 -6.32
C GLY A 77 1.30 -14.54 -5.83
N ASP A 78 1.21 -15.55 -6.67
CA ASP A 78 1.84 -16.85 -6.43
C ASP A 78 3.35 -16.83 -6.80
N GLU A 79 4.02 -17.99 -6.69
CA GLU A 79 5.44 -18.15 -6.97
C GLU A 79 5.87 -17.71 -8.37
N SER A 80 4.97 -17.77 -9.37
CA SER A 80 5.26 -17.36 -10.74
C SER A 80 5.54 -15.85 -10.85
N THR A 81 5.10 -15.08 -9.86
CA THR A 81 5.35 -13.62 -9.81
C THR A 81 6.70 -13.26 -9.22
N PHE A 82 7.38 -14.19 -8.56
CA PHE A 82 8.61 -13.90 -7.81
C PHE A 82 9.76 -13.46 -8.71
N ASP A 83 9.72 -13.80 -9.99
CA ASP A 83 10.75 -13.38 -10.96
C ASP A 83 10.75 -11.87 -11.25
N PHE A 84 9.63 -11.18 -10.95
CA PHE A 84 9.53 -9.75 -11.24
C PHE A 84 9.01 -8.89 -10.09
N CYS A 85 8.24 -9.43 -9.13
CA CYS A 85 7.59 -8.60 -8.11
C CYS A 85 8.56 -7.99 -7.08
N PHE A 86 9.77 -8.50 -6.96
CA PHE A 86 10.82 -7.98 -6.08
C PHE A 86 11.86 -7.12 -6.80
N GLU A 87 11.79 -7.05 -8.12
CA GLU A 87 12.74 -6.27 -8.93
C GLU A 87 12.59 -4.76 -8.69
N GLY A 88 13.68 -4.03 -8.88
CA GLY A 88 13.73 -2.57 -8.73
C GLY A 88 13.70 -2.08 -7.29
N ILE A 89 13.94 -2.96 -6.30
CA ILE A 89 14.08 -2.61 -4.88
C ILE A 89 15.48 -3.01 -4.41
N GLU A 90 16.22 -2.05 -3.89
CA GLU A 90 17.58 -2.28 -3.42
C GLU A 90 17.61 -3.12 -2.14
N LYS A 91 18.64 -3.94 -1.98
CA LYS A 91 18.90 -4.66 -0.72
C LYS A 91 19.10 -3.69 0.43
N GLY A 92 18.51 -4.04 1.59
CA GLY A 92 18.57 -3.21 2.78
C GLY A 92 17.54 -2.07 2.79
N SER A 93 16.68 -1.95 1.77
CA SER A 93 15.63 -0.93 1.74
C SER A 93 14.66 -1.05 2.91
N VAL A 94 14.08 0.07 3.35
CA VAL A 94 12.84 0.05 4.12
C VAL A 94 11.70 -0.22 3.13
N VAL A 95 10.85 -1.19 3.43
CA VAL A 95 9.74 -1.59 2.56
C VAL A 95 8.41 -1.56 3.31
N ALA A 96 7.31 -1.56 2.57
CA ALA A 96 5.96 -1.69 3.13
C ALA A 96 5.24 -2.90 2.54
N VAL A 97 4.51 -3.63 3.38
CA VAL A 97 3.65 -4.76 3.01
C VAL A 97 2.31 -4.65 3.72
N SER A 98 1.30 -5.40 3.25
CA SER A 98 0.00 -5.48 3.89
C SER A 98 -0.43 -6.92 4.08
N THR A 99 -0.86 -7.27 5.29
CA THR A 99 -1.51 -8.55 5.60
C THR A 99 -3.03 -8.48 5.44
N TYR A 100 -3.59 -7.31 5.11
CA TYR A 100 -5.03 -7.08 5.12
C TYR A 100 -5.80 -8.09 4.26
N MET A 101 -5.42 -8.28 3.01
CA MET A 101 -6.12 -9.21 2.11
C MET A 101 -5.97 -10.67 2.53
N ALA A 102 -4.85 -11.03 3.13
CA ALA A 102 -4.59 -12.39 3.60
C ALA A 102 -5.25 -12.71 4.95
N SER A 103 -5.72 -11.71 5.71
CA SER A 103 -6.33 -11.87 7.02
C SER A 103 -7.85 -11.65 7.02
N GLU A 104 -8.39 -10.84 6.10
CA GLU A 104 -9.77 -10.33 6.17
C GLU A 104 -10.71 -10.92 5.09
N HIS A 105 -10.18 -11.55 4.03
CA HIS A 105 -10.97 -11.98 2.88
C HIS A 105 -10.79 -13.46 2.51
N GLY A 106 -11.89 -14.20 2.41
CA GLY A 106 -11.97 -15.54 1.82
C GLY A 106 -11.44 -16.69 2.69
N ASN A 107 -10.80 -17.69 2.07
CA ASN A 107 -10.18 -18.82 2.75
C ASN A 107 -8.83 -18.41 3.32
N HIS A 108 -8.86 -18.00 4.57
CA HIS A 108 -7.72 -17.38 5.25
C HIS A 108 -6.44 -18.22 5.28
N GLN A 109 -6.54 -19.55 5.30
CA GLN A 109 -5.37 -20.39 5.45
C GLN A 109 -4.52 -20.42 4.19
N ASP A 110 -5.13 -20.65 3.04
CA ASP A 110 -4.42 -20.71 1.75
C ASP A 110 -3.80 -19.34 1.42
N GLN A 111 -4.55 -18.27 1.65
CA GLN A 111 -4.06 -16.92 1.42
C GLN A 111 -2.90 -16.55 2.34
N LYS A 112 -2.93 -16.98 3.60
CA LYS A 112 -1.82 -16.80 4.53
C LYS A 112 -0.57 -17.57 4.10
N GLU A 113 -0.71 -18.81 3.65
CA GLU A 113 0.42 -19.63 3.18
C GLU A 113 1.11 -18.97 1.98
N TRP A 114 0.36 -18.52 0.99
CA TRP A 114 0.89 -17.80 -0.17
C TRP A 114 1.53 -16.47 0.21
N PHE A 115 0.89 -15.72 1.11
CA PHE A 115 1.48 -14.49 1.63
C PHE A 115 2.84 -14.77 2.28
N LEU A 116 2.92 -15.77 3.16
CA LEU A 116 4.16 -16.12 3.85
C LEU A 116 5.25 -16.65 2.91
N ALA A 117 4.88 -17.39 1.85
CA ALA A 117 5.84 -17.82 0.83
C ALA A 117 6.51 -16.62 0.16
N GLY A 118 5.72 -15.67 -0.33
CA GLY A 118 6.27 -14.46 -0.94
C GLY A 118 6.97 -13.53 0.05
N TYR A 119 6.49 -13.48 1.30
CA TYR A 119 7.16 -12.72 2.36
C TYR A 119 8.58 -13.25 2.64
N ASN A 120 8.73 -14.56 2.74
CA ASN A 120 10.04 -15.18 2.93
C ASN A 120 10.97 -14.96 1.73
N GLU A 121 10.43 -15.01 0.52
CA GLU A 121 11.20 -14.72 -0.69
C GLU A 121 11.61 -13.23 -0.74
N MET A 122 10.75 -12.32 -0.33
CA MET A 122 11.09 -10.90 -0.15
C MET A 122 12.26 -10.74 0.84
N LEU A 123 12.19 -11.39 2.01
CA LEU A 123 13.28 -11.34 2.98
C LEU A 123 14.60 -11.84 2.38
N ARG A 124 14.56 -12.93 1.61
CA ARG A 124 15.74 -13.51 0.97
C ARG A 124 16.35 -12.58 -0.08
N ARG A 125 15.53 -11.94 -0.93
CA ARG A 125 16.00 -11.10 -2.05
C ARG A 125 16.36 -9.69 -1.60
N ILE A 126 15.48 -9.03 -0.86
CA ILE A 126 15.61 -7.60 -0.51
C ILE A 126 16.39 -7.41 0.79
N GLN A 127 16.32 -8.37 1.74
CA GLN A 127 16.97 -8.25 3.06
C GLN A 127 16.64 -6.90 3.72
N PRO A 128 15.36 -6.54 3.89
CA PRO A 128 14.96 -5.20 4.26
C PRO A 128 15.47 -4.82 5.66
N GLU A 129 15.95 -3.58 5.82
CA GLU A 129 16.34 -3.03 7.13
C GLU A 129 15.13 -2.92 8.06
N LYS A 130 14.00 -2.49 7.52
CA LYS A 130 12.71 -2.33 8.22
C LYS A 130 11.56 -2.67 7.31
N ILE A 131 10.50 -3.21 7.91
CA ILE A 131 9.28 -3.60 7.21
C ILE A 131 8.10 -2.90 7.87
N ILE A 132 7.47 -1.97 7.17
CA ILE A 132 6.21 -1.37 7.61
C ILE A 132 5.10 -2.34 7.23
N CYS A 133 4.45 -2.92 8.22
CA CYS A 133 3.36 -3.87 8.00
C CYS A 133 2.01 -3.21 8.28
N TYR A 134 1.23 -3.02 7.23
CA TYR A 134 -0.15 -2.56 7.33
C TYR A 134 -1.06 -3.70 7.77
N ASN A 135 -1.87 -3.45 8.81
CA ASN A 135 -2.62 -4.46 9.55
C ASN A 135 -1.71 -5.36 10.43
N THR A 136 -2.31 -6.26 11.18
CA THR A 136 -1.61 -7.11 12.16
C THR A 136 -0.65 -8.08 11.46
N PRO A 137 0.65 -8.09 11.81
CA PRO A 137 1.57 -9.08 11.29
C PRO A 137 1.18 -10.50 11.72
N PHE A 138 1.43 -11.48 10.87
CA PHE A 138 1.31 -12.88 11.26
C PHE A 138 2.46 -13.27 12.21
N PRO A 139 2.22 -14.18 13.18
CA PRO A 139 3.25 -14.61 14.13
C PRO A 139 4.50 -15.23 13.50
N GLU A 140 4.35 -15.78 12.27
CA GLU A 140 5.44 -16.41 11.52
C GLU A 140 6.33 -15.40 10.79
N MET A 141 5.90 -14.15 10.66
CA MET A 141 6.68 -13.11 9.97
C MET A 141 7.92 -12.75 10.81
N GLN A 142 9.07 -12.78 10.17
CA GLN A 142 10.37 -12.43 10.77
C GLN A 142 10.87 -11.08 10.23
N GLY A 143 11.82 -10.49 10.95
CA GLY A 143 12.46 -9.23 10.56
C GLY A 143 12.12 -8.06 11.49
N ASN A 144 12.61 -6.90 11.16
CA ASN A 144 12.35 -5.66 11.91
C ASN A 144 11.02 -5.04 11.45
N ILE A 145 9.91 -5.54 11.99
CA ILE A 145 8.55 -5.18 11.58
C ILE A 145 8.04 -4.03 12.43
N ILE A 146 7.53 -3.01 11.76
CA ILE A 146 6.80 -1.87 12.34
C ILE A 146 5.33 -2.07 11.99
N PRO A 147 4.49 -2.55 12.91
CA PRO A 147 3.08 -2.74 12.65
C PRO A 147 2.36 -1.40 12.58
N VAL A 148 1.44 -1.26 11.65
CA VAL A 148 0.55 -0.11 11.51
C VAL A 148 -0.88 -0.59 11.53
N ASP A 149 -1.59 -0.20 12.58
CA ASP A 149 -2.96 -0.63 12.84
C ASP A 149 -3.93 -0.10 11.77
N TYR A 150 -4.67 -1.01 11.13
CA TYR A 150 -5.68 -0.67 10.14
C TYR A 150 -6.77 0.25 10.71
N GLU A 151 -7.28 -0.05 11.90
CA GLU A 151 -8.36 0.73 12.51
C GLU A 151 -7.92 2.16 12.80
N ARG A 152 -6.73 2.33 13.35
CA ARG A 152 -6.18 3.67 13.67
C ARG A 152 -5.82 4.47 12.44
N SER A 153 -5.58 3.82 11.33
CA SER A 153 -5.23 4.45 10.06
C SER A 153 -6.45 4.71 9.18
N SER A 154 -7.57 4.04 9.45
CA SER A 154 -8.77 4.18 8.64
C SER A 154 -9.32 5.61 8.72
N TRP A 155 -9.92 6.09 7.63
CA TRP A 155 -10.56 7.41 7.59
C TRP A 155 -11.70 7.51 8.62
N LYS A 156 -12.40 6.41 8.94
CA LYS A 156 -13.44 6.36 9.98
C LYS A 156 -12.87 6.73 11.35
N TYR A 157 -11.75 6.13 11.75
CA TYR A 157 -11.08 6.46 12.99
C TYR A 157 -10.63 7.92 13.02
N MET A 158 -10.03 8.39 11.93
CA MET A 158 -9.55 9.76 11.79
C MET A 158 -10.69 10.79 11.82
N SER A 159 -11.86 10.47 11.27
CA SER A 159 -13.05 11.31 11.27
C SER A 159 -13.67 11.38 12.67
N TYR A 160 -13.84 10.25 13.33
CA TYR A 160 -14.39 10.15 14.68
C TYR A 160 -13.60 10.98 15.71
N HIS A 161 -12.26 10.87 15.66
CA HIS A 161 -11.39 11.62 16.59
C HIS A 161 -11.20 13.10 16.22
N LYS A 162 -11.73 13.55 15.09
CA LYS A 162 -11.77 14.97 14.70
C LYS A 162 -13.09 15.66 15.05
N GLY A 163 -14.04 14.97 15.71
CA GLY A 163 -15.34 15.52 16.09
C GLY A 163 -16.30 15.74 14.93
N VAL A 164 -16.17 14.96 13.86
CA VAL A 164 -17.13 14.94 12.76
C VAL A 164 -18.30 14.02 13.16
N GLU A 165 -19.52 14.53 13.18
CA GLU A 165 -20.72 13.76 13.53
C GLU A 165 -21.03 12.68 12.48
N GLU A 166 -21.62 11.55 12.93
CA GLU A 166 -21.90 10.37 12.08
C GLU A 166 -22.86 10.67 10.92
N ASP A 167 -23.68 11.71 11.01
CA ASP A 167 -24.61 12.13 9.97
C ASP A 167 -23.92 12.67 8.71
N ASP A 168 -22.74 13.27 8.84
CA ASP A 168 -21.92 13.69 7.69
C ASP A 168 -21.29 12.50 6.94
N LEU A 169 -21.23 11.33 7.58
CA LEU A 169 -20.64 10.11 7.01
C LEU A 169 -21.62 9.35 6.12
N SER A 170 -22.93 9.42 6.40
CA SER A 170 -23.96 8.77 5.57
C SER A 170 -24.14 9.44 4.21
N ALA A 171 -23.94 10.75 4.11
CA ALA A 171 -23.94 11.49 2.87
C ALA A 171 -22.75 11.10 1.94
N PHE A 172 -21.68 10.60 2.51
CA PHE A 172 -20.51 10.10 1.78
C PHE A 172 -20.70 8.71 1.16
N GLN A 173 -21.59 7.90 1.71
CA GLN A 173 -21.87 6.53 1.25
C GLN A 173 -22.90 6.47 0.12
N MET A 174 -23.69 7.50 -0.09
CA MET A 174 -24.81 7.54 -1.03
C MET A 174 -24.56 8.51 -2.19
N GLY A 175 -23.63 8.22 -3.08
CA GLY A 175 -23.61 8.73 -4.47
C GLY A 175 -23.59 10.25 -4.69
N GLY A 176 -23.27 11.04 -3.71
CA GLY A 176 -23.05 12.47 -3.87
C GLY A 176 -21.74 12.74 -4.61
N THR A 177 -21.78 13.58 -5.62
CA THR A 177 -20.64 14.09 -6.38
C THR A 177 -19.44 14.32 -5.47
N PHE A 178 -18.37 13.56 -5.70
CA PHE A 178 -17.12 13.67 -4.95
C PHE A 178 -16.63 15.12 -4.92
N ARG A 179 -16.94 15.82 -3.86
CA ARG A 179 -16.30 17.08 -3.53
C ARG A 179 -15.17 16.78 -2.57
N LYS A 180 -13.99 17.06 -3.07
CA LYS A 180 -12.69 17.23 -2.39
C LYS A 180 -11.73 16.05 -2.40
N GLU A 181 -10.70 16.34 -3.03
CA GLU A 181 -9.36 15.82 -3.23
C GLU A 181 -8.63 15.28 -1.98
N CYS A 182 -9.26 15.28 -0.80
CA CYS A 182 -8.65 14.77 0.45
C CYS A 182 -8.86 13.27 0.69
N ASP A 183 -9.78 12.63 -0.03
CA ASP A 183 -10.29 11.31 0.35
C ASP A 183 -9.57 10.13 -0.32
N ILE A 184 -8.52 10.41 -1.10
CA ILE A 184 -7.81 9.41 -1.89
C ILE A 184 -6.52 8.92 -1.21
N LEU A 185 -6.00 9.71 -0.26
CA LEU A 185 -4.72 9.44 0.37
C LEU A 185 -4.90 9.39 1.90
N GLU A 186 -4.80 8.22 2.47
CA GLU A 186 -4.76 8.06 3.93
C GLU A 186 -3.36 8.38 4.46
N ALA A 187 -3.28 9.15 5.55
CA ALA A 187 -2.02 9.64 6.10
C ALA A 187 -1.81 9.16 7.54
N TYR A 188 -0.66 8.57 7.81
CA TYR A 188 -0.26 8.08 9.13
C TYR A 188 0.53 9.09 9.95
N ARG A 189 0.33 9.02 11.28
CA ARG A 189 1.29 9.53 12.27
C ARG A 189 2.20 8.38 12.70
N ILE A 190 3.49 8.54 12.49
CA ILE A 190 4.53 7.71 13.07
C ILE A 190 5.13 8.44 14.26
#